data_e72322e4b7091689dd56166e3de0a1da
#
_entry.id   e72322e4b7091689dd56166e3de0a1da
#
_cell.length_a   1.000
_cell.length_b   1.000
_cell.length_c   1.000
_cell.angle_alpha   90.00
_cell.angle_beta   90.00
_cell.angle_gamma   90.00
#
_symmetry.space_group_name_H-M   'P 1'
#
loop_
_entity.id
_entity.type
_entity.pdbx_description
1 polymer ?
#
loop_
_entity_poly.entity_id
_entity_poly.type
_entity_poly.pdbx_seq_one_letter_code
_entity_poly.pdbx_strand_id
1 'polypeptide(L)'
;MDVGQMIKERRLAKGMTQEELADLVGVKKSAVAKWENGRVSEIKRSNLKKLADALEVSPVQLLGDIEKRPVSVAQELADIYLDPDLRKMIAAYQKLPVQTQEQVKDFIQFLSKD
;
A
#
# COMPACT_ATOMS: atom_id res chain seq x y z
N MET A 1 5.88 -10.00 -14.54
CA MET A 1 6.08 -8.54 -14.68
C MET A 1 6.41 -7.97 -13.31
N ASP A 2 7.49 -7.24 -13.18
CA ASP A 2 7.82 -6.63 -11.90
C ASP A 2 7.06 -5.31 -11.71
N VAL A 3 7.11 -4.76 -10.49
CA VAL A 3 6.37 -3.55 -10.15
C VAL A 3 6.86 -2.34 -10.93
N GLY A 4 8.16 -2.21 -11.13
CA GLY A 4 8.72 -1.10 -11.90
C GLY A 4 8.19 -1.08 -13.32
N GLN A 5 8.13 -2.23 -13.95
CA GLN A 5 7.61 -2.37 -15.29
C GLN A 5 6.09 -2.09 -15.34
N MET A 6 5.37 -2.55 -14.33
CA MET A 6 3.93 -2.29 -14.22
C MET A 6 3.67 -0.79 -14.10
N ILE A 7 4.45 -0.08 -13.28
CA ILE A 7 4.33 1.37 -13.13
C ILE A 7 4.49 2.05 -14.49
N LYS A 8 5.53 1.68 -15.22
CA LYS A 8 5.81 2.25 -16.53
C LYS A 8 4.68 1.97 -17.52
N GLU A 9 4.22 0.73 -17.59
CA GLU A 9 3.15 0.36 -18.52
C GLU A 9 1.84 1.07 -18.22
N ARG A 10 1.46 1.14 -16.93
CA ARG A 10 0.24 1.84 -16.53
C ARG A 10 0.33 3.33 -16.82
N ARG A 11 1.50 3.91 -16.56
CA ARG A 11 1.74 5.32 -16.85
C ARG A 11 1.56 5.61 -18.34
N LEU A 12 2.19 4.80 -19.18
CA LEU A 12 2.11 4.96 -20.63
C LEU A 12 0.68 4.72 -21.15
N ALA A 13 -0.02 3.76 -20.59
CA ALA A 13 -1.41 3.48 -20.95
C ALA A 13 -2.33 4.67 -20.68
N LYS A 14 -1.99 5.50 -19.69
CA LYS A 14 -2.73 6.71 -19.37
C LYS A 14 -2.21 7.95 -20.10
N GLY A 15 -1.21 7.79 -20.95
CA GLY A 15 -0.64 8.90 -21.70
C GLY A 15 0.14 9.89 -20.85
N MET A 16 0.64 9.47 -19.69
CA MET A 16 1.39 10.35 -18.79
C MET A 16 2.90 10.24 -19.01
N THR A 17 3.59 11.38 -18.83
CA THR A 17 5.04 11.40 -18.74
C THR A 17 5.46 11.03 -17.30
N GLN A 18 6.75 10.73 -17.11
CA GLN A 18 7.28 10.51 -15.77
C GLN A 18 7.08 11.74 -14.87
N GLU A 19 7.24 12.92 -15.44
CA GLU A 19 7.06 14.17 -14.71
C GLU A 19 5.61 14.37 -14.27
N GLU A 20 4.66 14.07 -15.14
CA GLU A 20 3.24 14.15 -14.81
C GLU A 20 2.86 13.18 -13.69
N LEU A 21 3.35 11.95 -13.75
CA LEU A 21 3.12 10.99 -12.67
C LEU A 21 3.78 11.47 -11.37
N ALA A 22 4.99 11.99 -11.45
CA ALA A 22 5.69 12.52 -10.27
C ALA A 22 4.90 13.64 -9.61
N ASP A 23 4.33 14.55 -10.42
CA ASP A 23 3.51 15.65 -9.90
C ASP A 23 2.27 15.13 -9.16
N LEU A 24 1.61 14.10 -9.70
CA LEU A 24 0.43 13.50 -9.07
C LEU A 24 0.76 12.85 -7.74
N VAL A 25 1.92 12.23 -7.64
CA VAL A 25 2.36 11.53 -6.42
C VAL A 25 3.00 12.51 -5.43
N GLY A 26 3.49 13.64 -5.89
CA GLY A 26 4.16 14.63 -5.05
C GLY A 26 5.64 14.35 -4.86
N VAL A 27 6.29 13.77 -5.87
CA VAL A 27 7.73 13.45 -5.85
C VAL A 27 8.41 14.05 -7.06
N LYS A 28 9.72 13.92 -7.14
CA LYS A 28 10.50 14.35 -8.29
C LYS A 28 10.45 13.32 -9.42
N LYS A 29 10.60 13.78 -10.65
CA LYS A 29 10.69 12.91 -11.82
C LYS A 29 11.75 11.82 -11.64
N SER A 30 12.88 12.14 -11.03
CA SER A 30 13.96 11.19 -10.78
C SER A 30 13.51 10.00 -9.90
N ALA A 31 12.59 10.23 -8.98
CA ALA A 31 12.03 9.15 -8.15
C ALA A 31 11.26 8.17 -9.01
N VAL A 32 10.38 8.67 -9.88
CA VAL A 32 9.61 7.83 -10.79
C VAL A 32 10.53 7.03 -11.70
N ALA A 33 11.56 7.65 -12.23
CA ALA A 33 12.53 6.98 -13.08
C ALA A 33 13.24 5.83 -12.34
N LYS A 34 13.61 6.03 -11.08
CA LYS A 34 14.21 4.99 -10.25
C LYS A 34 13.25 3.83 -10.04
N TRP A 35 11.99 4.11 -9.75
CA TRP A 35 10.99 3.06 -9.54
C TRP A 35 10.80 2.22 -10.79
N GLU A 36 10.70 2.86 -11.95
CA GLU A 36 10.52 2.16 -13.23
C GLU A 36 11.75 1.32 -13.58
N ASN A 37 12.93 1.71 -13.10
CA ASN A 37 14.17 0.95 -13.30
C ASN A 37 14.38 -0.16 -12.26
N GLY A 38 13.38 -0.44 -11.43
CA GLY A 38 13.41 -1.56 -10.51
C GLY A 38 13.66 -1.22 -9.04
N ARG A 39 13.91 0.05 -8.72
CA ARG A 39 14.16 0.45 -7.33
C ARG A 39 12.85 0.73 -6.57
N VAL A 40 11.92 -0.21 -6.66
CA VAL A 40 10.59 -0.04 -6.06
C VAL A 40 10.61 -0.09 -4.54
N SER A 41 11.64 -0.70 -3.95
CA SER A 41 11.80 -0.71 -2.49
C SER A 41 12.04 0.69 -1.91
N GLU A 42 12.41 1.65 -2.75
CA GLU A 42 12.59 3.04 -2.34
C GLU A 42 11.29 3.83 -2.30
N ILE A 43 10.17 3.24 -2.74
CA ILE A 43 8.87 3.89 -2.68
C ILE A 43 8.44 4.00 -1.21
N LYS A 44 8.23 5.24 -0.75
CA LYS A 44 7.77 5.47 0.61
C LYS A 44 6.31 5.06 0.75
N ARG A 45 5.94 4.51 1.92
CA ARG A 45 4.56 4.11 2.19
C ARG A 45 3.57 5.25 2.01
N SER A 46 3.95 6.45 2.39
CA SER A 46 3.10 7.63 2.21
C SER A 46 2.77 7.91 0.75
N ASN A 47 3.59 7.43 -0.18
CA ASN A 47 3.38 7.64 -1.60
C ASN A 47 2.66 6.48 -2.28
N LEU A 48 2.54 5.32 -1.61
CA LEU A 48 1.93 4.13 -2.21
C LEU A 48 0.48 4.35 -2.60
N LYS A 49 -0.30 4.98 -1.73
CA LYS A 49 -1.70 5.25 -2.03
C LYS A 49 -1.84 6.23 -3.19
N LYS A 50 -1.05 7.29 -3.18
CA LYS A 50 -1.08 8.29 -4.25
C LYS A 50 -0.65 7.68 -5.58
N LEU A 51 0.36 6.82 -5.56
CA LEU A 51 0.82 6.12 -6.75
C LEU A 51 -0.24 5.16 -7.28
N ALA A 52 -0.86 4.39 -6.39
CA ALA A 52 -1.94 3.47 -6.76
C ALA A 52 -3.12 4.22 -7.38
N ASP A 53 -3.53 5.33 -6.77
CA ASP A 53 -4.63 6.15 -7.27
C ASP A 53 -4.30 6.73 -8.66
N ALA A 54 -3.08 7.24 -8.83
CA ALA A 54 -2.64 7.83 -10.09
C ALA A 54 -2.62 6.80 -11.23
N LEU A 55 -2.25 5.56 -10.92
CA LEU A 55 -2.17 4.48 -11.89
C LEU A 55 -3.45 3.66 -11.99
N GLU A 56 -4.43 3.93 -11.15
CA GLU A 56 -5.71 3.20 -11.05
C GLU A 56 -5.49 1.70 -10.82
N VAL A 57 -4.56 1.39 -9.91
CA VAL A 57 -4.31 0.02 -9.47
C VAL A 57 -4.55 -0.10 -7.98
N SER A 58 -4.71 -1.33 -7.49
CA SER A 58 -4.89 -1.58 -6.06
C SER A 58 -3.57 -1.41 -5.33
N PRO A 59 -3.55 -0.74 -4.16
CA PRO A 59 -2.34 -0.71 -3.33
C PRO A 59 -1.84 -2.09 -2.94
N VAL A 60 -2.72 -3.07 -2.87
CA VAL A 60 -2.35 -4.47 -2.58
C VAL A 60 -1.43 -5.03 -3.67
N GLN A 61 -1.70 -4.71 -4.93
CA GLN A 61 -0.84 -5.16 -6.03
C GLN A 61 0.57 -4.60 -5.89
N LEU A 62 0.69 -3.32 -5.51
CA LEU A 62 1.99 -2.71 -5.30
C LEU A 62 2.72 -3.31 -4.11
N LEU A 63 2.04 -3.46 -2.97
CA LEU A 63 2.64 -3.99 -1.75
C LEU A 63 3.03 -5.45 -1.87
N GLY A 64 2.20 -6.26 -2.52
CA GLY A 64 2.45 -7.69 -2.66
C GLY A 64 3.74 -7.99 -3.39
N ASP A 65 4.13 -7.14 -4.34
CA ASP A 65 5.34 -7.31 -5.12
C ASP A 65 6.55 -6.58 -4.52
N ILE A 66 6.32 -5.44 -3.84
CA ILE A 66 7.39 -4.65 -3.23
C ILE A 66 7.91 -5.32 -1.96
N GLU A 67 6.99 -5.77 -1.12
CA GLU A 67 7.29 -6.29 0.21
C GLU A 67 7.10 -7.81 0.25
N LYS A 68 8.18 -8.53 -0.01
CA LYS A 68 8.18 -10.00 0.15
C LYS A 68 8.53 -10.43 1.57
N ARG A 69 8.44 -9.50 2.52
CA ARG A 69 8.69 -9.75 3.93
C ARG A 69 7.47 -10.40 4.57
N PRO A 70 7.65 -11.14 5.67
CA PRO A 70 6.50 -11.75 6.37
C PRO A 70 5.68 -10.74 7.16
N VAL A 71 5.75 -9.46 6.82
CA VAL A 71 4.93 -8.41 7.41
C VAL A 71 3.53 -8.49 6.80
N SER A 72 2.52 -8.39 7.63
CA SER A 72 1.14 -8.46 7.21
C SER A 72 0.80 -7.35 6.21
N VAL A 73 0.27 -7.75 5.05
CA VAL A 73 -0.25 -6.80 4.06
C VAL A 73 -1.37 -5.95 4.68
N ALA A 74 -2.15 -6.55 5.58
CA ALA A 74 -3.21 -5.83 6.29
C ALA A 74 -2.65 -4.65 7.10
N GLN A 75 -1.50 -4.84 7.76
CA GLN A 75 -0.87 -3.77 8.52
C GLN A 75 -0.39 -2.64 7.60
N GLU A 76 0.19 -2.98 6.47
CA GLU A 76 0.65 -1.97 5.51
C GLU A 76 -0.52 -1.17 4.94
N LEU A 77 -1.64 -1.84 4.65
CA LEU A 77 -2.84 -1.15 4.18
C LEU A 77 -3.43 -0.25 5.26
N ALA A 78 -3.39 -0.68 6.52
CA ALA A 78 -3.86 0.12 7.64
C ALA A 78 -3.04 1.42 7.75
N ASP A 79 -1.73 1.35 7.56
CA ASP A 79 -0.86 2.52 7.60
C ASP A 79 -1.18 3.51 6.50
N ILE A 80 -1.71 3.04 5.38
CA ILE A 80 -2.04 3.88 4.22
C ILE A 80 -3.43 4.50 4.33
N TYR A 81 -4.41 3.72 4.76
CA TYR A 81 -5.83 4.09 4.67
C TYR A 81 -6.48 4.51 5.99
N LEU A 82 -5.98 4.02 7.11
CA LEU A 82 -6.65 4.24 8.40
C LEU A 82 -6.04 5.39 9.17
N ASP A 83 -6.85 6.00 10.03
CA ASP A 83 -6.36 7.07 10.89
C ASP A 83 -5.41 6.52 11.97
N PRO A 84 -4.67 7.41 12.67
CA PRO A 84 -3.68 6.96 13.66
C PRO A 84 -4.25 6.12 14.81
N ASP A 85 -5.48 6.38 15.22
CA ASP A 85 -6.10 5.62 16.33
C ASP A 85 -6.39 4.19 15.89
N LEU A 86 -6.93 4.02 14.68
CA LEU A 86 -7.19 2.69 14.13
C LEU A 86 -5.90 1.91 13.91
N ARG A 87 -4.83 2.59 13.46
CA ARG A 87 -3.52 1.95 13.31
C ARG A 87 -2.98 1.43 14.64
N LYS A 88 -3.14 2.22 15.72
CA LYS A 88 -2.75 1.79 17.06
C LYS A 88 -3.54 0.58 17.53
N MET A 89 -4.84 0.56 17.24
CA MET A 89 -5.69 -0.57 17.61
C MET A 89 -5.28 -1.85 16.86
N ILE A 90 -4.97 -1.75 15.59
CA ILE A 90 -4.51 -2.89 14.79
C ILE A 90 -3.17 -3.41 15.31
N ALA A 91 -2.24 -2.51 15.64
CA ALA A 91 -0.94 -2.91 16.18
C ALA A 91 -1.12 -3.62 17.52
N ALA A 92 -1.98 -3.11 18.39
CA ALA A 92 -2.28 -3.74 19.67
C ALA A 92 -2.90 -5.12 19.47
N TYR A 93 -3.85 -5.24 18.55
CA TYR A 93 -4.49 -6.51 18.21
C TYR A 93 -3.46 -7.57 17.78
N GLN A 94 -2.51 -7.19 16.95
CA GLN A 94 -1.50 -8.12 16.44
C GLN A 94 -0.57 -8.66 17.53
N LYS A 95 -0.44 -7.95 18.64
CA LYS A 95 0.37 -8.40 19.79
C LYS A 95 -0.38 -9.33 20.72
N LEU A 96 -1.69 -9.50 20.54
CA LEU A 96 -2.49 -10.37 21.40
C LEU A 96 -2.22 -11.85 21.09
N PRO A 97 -2.36 -12.73 22.08
CA PRO A 97 -2.35 -14.17 21.83
C PRO A 97 -3.44 -14.55 20.82
N VAL A 98 -3.18 -15.60 20.04
CA VAL A 98 -4.12 -16.06 19.00
C VAL A 98 -5.53 -16.28 19.57
N GLN A 99 -5.61 -16.88 20.74
CA GLN A 99 -6.90 -17.15 21.40
C GLN A 99 -7.67 -15.86 21.69
N THR A 100 -6.97 -14.82 22.14
CA THR A 100 -7.57 -13.52 22.41
C THR A 100 -7.97 -12.83 21.11
N GLN A 101 -7.16 -12.97 20.06
CA GLN A 101 -7.49 -12.43 18.74
C GLN A 101 -8.81 -13.01 18.21
N GLU A 102 -9.03 -14.32 18.42
CA GLU A 102 -10.28 -14.97 18.01
C GLU A 102 -11.48 -14.39 18.75
N GLN A 103 -11.33 -14.13 20.06
CA GLN A 103 -12.38 -13.49 20.85
C GLN A 103 -12.73 -12.10 20.32
N VAL A 104 -11.71 -11.32 19.93
CA VAL A 104 -11.92 -9.98 19.35
C VAL A 104 -12.67 -10.09 18.03
N LYS A 105 -12.27 -11.02 17.17
CA LYS A 105 -12.95 -11.25 15.89
C LYS A 105 -14.42 -11.61 16.08
N ASP A 106 -14.70 -12.51 17.01
CA ASP A 106 -16.07 -12.93 17.31
C ASP A 106 -16.91 -11.75 17.79
N PHE A 107 -16.35 -10.91 18.64
CA PHE A 107 -17.03 -9.74 19.17
C PHE A 107 -17.34 -8.74 18.02
N ILE A 108 -16.39 -8.50 17.15
CA ILE A 108 -16.58 -7.61 16.00
C ILE A 108 -17.67 -8.15 15.08
N GLN A 109 -17.65 -9.44 14.79
CA GLN A 109 -18.68 -10.08 13.97
C GLN A 109 -20.06 -9.95 14.60
N PHE A 110 -20.13 -10.12 15.92
CA PHE A 110 -21.39 -9.95 16.66
C PHE A 110 -21.94 -8.53 16.50
N LEU A 111 -21.07 -7.52 16.63
CA LEU A 111 -21.48 -6.12 16.48
C LEU A 111 -21.88 -5.79 15.04
N SER A 112 -21.33 -6.49 14.05
CA SER A 112 -21.59 -6.23 12.64
C SER A 112 -22.84 -6.93 12.10
N LYS A 113 -23.45 -7.80 12.88
CA LYS A 113 -24.67 -8.49 12.48
C LYS A 113 -25.87 -7.55 12.58
N ASP A 114 -26.62 -7.52 11.51
CA ASP A 114 -27.91 -6.81 11.48
C ASP A 114 -29.02 -7.66 12.05
#